data_6299335cb77c4738957a9438ad69a5e5
#
_entry.id   6299335cb77c4738957a9438ad69a5e5
#
_cell.length_a   1.000
_cell.length_b   1.000
_cell.length_c   1.000
_cell.angle_alpha   90.00
_cell.angle_beta   90.00
_cell.angle_gamma   90.00
#
_symmetry.space_group_name_H-M   'P 1'
#
loop_
_entity.id
_entity.type
_entity.pdbx_description
1 polymer ?
#
loop_
_entity_poly.entity_id
_entity_poly.type
_entity_poly.pdbx_seq_one_letter_code
_entity_poly.pdbx_strand_id
1 'polypeptide(L)'
;MIKTKAKGSRRERKVKKILENQGYICLKSAASLGIFDLVCFNGREIRFIQVKSNYCPPKEKRKIKEFDLLPPNSKKEIWVFKNYHKEPIIEIIKEGNP
;
A
#
# COMPACT_ATOMS: atom_id res chain seq x y z
N MET A 1 7.28 23.77 1.45
CA MET A 1 7.45 23.09 0.39
C MET A 1 7.57 21.61 0.52
N ILE A 2 8.44 21.08 1.22
CA ILE A 2 8.62 19.65 1.20
C ILE A 2 7.98 18.95 2.34
N LYS A 3 7.36 19.68 3.21
CA LYS A 3 6.81 19.11 4.44
C LYS A 3 5.76 18.06 4.21
N THR A 4 4.88 18.28 3.24
CA THR A 4 3.84 17.30 2.98
C THR A 4 4.40 15.99 2.47
N LYS A 5 5.42 16.09 1.62
CA LYS A 5 6.07 14.90 1.12
C LYS A 5 6.76 14.13 2.22
N ALA A 6 7.41 14.86 3.11
CA ALA A 6 8.11 14.21 4.20
C ALA A 6 7.16 13.43 5.08
N LYS A 7 5.96 13.95 5.28
CA LYS A 7 4.98 13.28 6.12
C LYS A 7 4.50 11.98 5.48
N GLY A 8 4.22 12.02 4.18
CA GLY A 8 3.80 10.82 3.48
C GLY A 8 4.90 9.79 3.44
N SER A 9 6.12 10.24 3.22
CA SER A 9 7.25 9.31 3.16
C SER A 9 7.50 8.61 4.48
N ARG A 10 7.19 9.28 5.58
CA ARG A 10 7.38 8.67 6.89
C ARG A 10 6.50 7.45 7.06
N ARG A 11 5.24 7.54 6.66
CA ARG A 11 4.33 6.42 6.79
C ARG A 11 4.69 5.29 5.84
N GLU A 12 5.11 5.65 4.63
CA GLU A 12 5.56 4.65 3.68
C GLU A 12 6.78 3.92 4.20
N ARG A 13 7.71 4.64 4.81
CA ARG A 13 8.89 4.00 5.39
C ARG A 13 8.51 3.07 6.53
N LYS A 14 7.49 3.43 7.29
CA LYS A 14 7.05 2.60 8.38
C LYS A 14 6.49 1.28 7.85
N VAL A 15 5.67 1.34 6.80
CA VAL A 15 5.16 0.14 6.17
C VAL A 15 6.30 -0.72 5.65
N LYS A 16 7.23 -0.07 4.98
CA LYS A 16 8.37 -0.78 4.42
C LYS A 16 9.15 -1.52 5.50
N LYS A 17 9.39 -0.86 6.62
CA LYS A 17 10.13 -1.47 7.70
C LYS A 17 9.38 -2.67 8.29
N ILE A 18 8.08 -2.52 8.46
CA ILE A 18 7.27 -3.62 8.97
C ILE A 18 7.40 -4.85 8.09
N LEU A 19 7.29 -4.64 6.78
CA LEU A 19 7.33 -5.76 5.87
C LEU A 19 8.73 -6.31 5.66
N GLU A 20 9.74 -5.45 5.70
CA GLU A 20 11.10 -5.94 5.63
C GLU A 20 11.41 -6.85 6.81
N ASN A 21 10.87 -6.54 7.97
CA ASN A 21 11.04 -7.39 9.14
C ASN A 21 10.37 -8.74 8.96
N GLN A 22 9.44 -8.84 8.05
CA GLN A 22 8.75 -10.09 7.76
C GLN A 22 9.34 -10.82 6.56
N GLY A 23 10.44 -10.32 6.03
CA GLY A 23 11.11 -11.00 4.93
C GLY A 23 10.77 -10.52 3.55
N TYR A 24 10.11 -9.38 3.44
CA TYR A 24 9.76 -8.83 2.13
C TYR A 24 10.83 -7.87 1.65
N ILE A 25 10.97 -7.77 0.34
CA ILE A 25 11.73 -6.73 -0.30
C ILE A 25 10.72 -5.67 -0.74
N CYS A 26 10.94 -4.43 -0.32
CA CYS A 26 9.99 -3.37 -0.57
C CYS A 26 10.58 -2.30 -1.47
N LEU A 27 9.82 -1.93 -2.48
CA LEU A 27 10.23 -0.92 -3.43
C LEU A 27 9.21 0.20 -3.43
N LYS A 28 9.69 1.42 -3.50
CA LYS A 28 8.80 2.55 -3.62
C LYS A 28 8.31 2.63 -5.05
N SER A 29 7.01 2.77 -5.20
CA SER A 29 6.42 2.81 -6.52
C SER A 29 6.74 4.12 -7.21
N ALA A 30 7.07 4.04 -8.48
CA ALA A 30 7.29 5.22 -9.26
C ALA A 30 5.95 5.88 -9.59
N ALA A 31 6.02 7.14 -9.98
CA ALA A 31 4.82 7.89 -10.28
C ALA A 31 3.99 7.25 -11.39
N SER A 32 4.62 6.46 -12.22
CA SER A 32 3.92 5.86 -13.34
C SER A 32 2.83 4.90 -12.90
N LEU A 33 2.95 4.28 -11.74
CA LEU A 33 1.89 3.42 -11.26
C LEU A 33 0.72 4.19 -10.68
N GLY A 34 0.98 5.33 -10.04
CA GLY A 34 -0.05 6.26 -9.63
C GLY A 34 -1.02 5.78 -8.58
N ILE A 35 -1.21 4.51 -8.42
CA ILE A 35 -2.22 3.97 -7.51
C ILE A 35 -1.59 3.46 -6.23
N PHE A 36 -0.46 2.78 -6.35
CA PHE A 36 0.18 2.16 -5.20
C PHE A 36 1.44 2.90 -4.82
N ASP A 37 1.66 3.02 -3.52
CA ASP A 37 2.86 3.69 -3.01
C ASP A 37 4.04 2.74 -2.90
N LEU A 38 3.78 1.48 -2.60
CA LEU A 38 4.82 0.49 -2.39
C LEU A 38 4.48 -0.80 -3.07
N VAL A 39 5.51 -1.49 -3.52
CA VAL A 39 5.40 -2.85 -4.02
C VAL A 39 6.34 -3.69 -3.18
N CYS A 40 5.81 -4.66 -2.45
CA CYS A 40 6.59 -5.48 -1.55
C CYS A 40 6.40 -6.94 -1.93
N PHE A 41 7.50 -7.67 -2.01
CA PHE A 41 7.40 -9.05 -2.47
C PHE A 41 8.38 -9.95 -1.74
N ASN A 42 8.06 -11.21 -1.73
CA ASN A 42 8.98 -12.25 -1.27
C ASN A 42 8.88 -13.40 -2.28
N GLY A 43 9.36 -14.56 -1.94
CA GLY A 43 9.34 -15.66 -2.89
C GLY A 43 7.98 -16.25 -3.16
N ARG A 44 6.95 -15.80 -2.45
CA ARG A 44 5.62 -16.39 -2.56
C ARG A 44 4.56 -15.47 -3.11
N GLU A 45 4.68 -14.18 -2.82
CA GLU A 45 3.61 -13.25 -3.18
C GLU A 45 4.13 -11.85 -3.38
N ILE A 46 3.32 -11.05 -4.04
CA ILE A 46 3.60 -9.65 -4.27
C ILE A 46 2.46 -8.85 -3.66
N ARG A 47 2.79 -7.82 -2.87
CA ARG A 47 1.79 -6.98 -2.23
C ARG A 47 1.90 -5.58 -2.78
N PHE A 48 0.81 -5.10 -3.36
CA PHE A 48 0.72 -3.73 -3.88
C PHE A 48 -0.01 -2.91 -2.84
N ILE A 49 0.64 -1.91 -2.30
CA ILE A 49 0.17 -1.23 -1.10
C ILE A 49 -0.05 0.24 -1.34
N GLN A 50 -1.24 0.72 -0.97
CA GLN A 50 -1.56 2.13 -0.92
C GLN A 50 -1.56 2.55 0.54
N VAL A 51 -0.79 3.59 0.87
CA VAL A 51 -0.68 4.08 2.25
C VAL A 51 -1.51 5.34 2.40
N LYS A 52 -2.38 5.37 3.39
CA LYS A 52 -3.27 6.49 3.62
C LYS A 52 -3.23 6.94 5.07
N SER A 53 -3.53 8.21 5.28
CA SER A 53 -3.69 8.77 6.61
C SER A 53 -5.18 8.93 6.86
N ASN A 54 -5.63 8.42 7.99
CA ASN A 54 -6.99 8.53 8.49
C ASN A 54 -8.02 7.69 7.74
N TYR A 55 -8.12 7.81 6.43
CA TYR A 55 -9.04 6.94 5.70
C TYR A 55 -8.72 6.99 4.21
N CYS A 56 -9.26 6.02 3.50
CA CYS A 56 -9.10 5.96 2.05
C CYS A 56 -10.43 6.34 1.41
N PRO A 57 -10.48 7.40 0.60
CA PRO A 57 -11.72 7.79 -0.04
C PRO A 57 -12.28 6.68 -0.92
N PRO A 58 -13.60 6.56 -0.99
CA PRO A 58 -14.21 5.50 -1.81
C PRO A 58 -13.78 5.54 -3.27
N LYS A 59 -13.55 6.74 -3.78
CA LYS A 59 -13.13 6.88 -5.16
C LYS A 59 -11.77 6.21 -5.40
N GLU A 60 -10.85 6.40 -4.49
CA GLU A 60 -9.54 5.80 -4.63
C GLU A 60 -9.58 4.30 -4.37
N LYS A 61 -10.41 3.88 -3.43
CA LYS A 61 -10.58 2.47 -3.18
C LYS A 61 -11.12 1.77 -4.41
N ARG A 62 -12.04 2.41 -5.13
CA ARG A 62 -12.60 1.84 -6.36
C ARG A 62 -11.52 1.70 -7.42
N LYS A 63 -10.65 2.69 -7.55
CA LYS A 63 -9.57 2.60 -8.52
C LYS A 63 -8.67 1.42 -8.24
N ILE A 64 -8.37 1.19 -6.98
CA ILE A 64 -7.55 0.06 -6.59
C ILE A 64 -8.27 -1.25 -6.91
N LYS A 65 -9.55 -1.30 -6.58
CA LYS A 65 -10.33 -2.51 -6.82
C LYS A 65 -10.39 -2.85 -8.30
N GLU A 66 -10.51 -1.83 -9.14
CA GLU A 66 -10.65 -2.06 -10.58
C GLU A 66 -9.33 -2.28 -11.29
N PHE A 67 -8.23 -2.02 -10.62
CA PHE A 67 -6.93 -2.22 -11.24
C PHE A 67 -6.63 -3.71 -11.28
N ASP A 68 -6.51 -4.26 -12.48
CA ASP A 68 -6.36 -5.71 -12.61
C ASP A 68 -5.12 -6.13 -13.40
N LEU A 69 -4.23 -5.20 -13.69
CA LEU A 69 -3.00 -5.54 -14.42
C LEU A 69 -1.92 -5.98 -13.45
N LEU A 70 -2.19 -7.06 -12.75
CA LEU A 70 -1.28 -7.54 -11.72
C LEU A 70 -0.80 -8.94 -12.03
N PRO A 71 0.43 -9.25 -11.63
CA PRO A 71 0.92 -10.62 -11.81
C PRO A 71 0.18 -11.60 -10.91
N PRO A 72 0.27 -12.88 -11.21
CA PRO A 72 -0.31 -13.88 -10.31
C PRO A 72 0.31 -13.80 -8.94
N ASN A 73 -0.42 -14.27 -7.96
CA ASN A 73 0.02 -14.27 -6.57
C ASN A 73 0.19 -12.86 -6.01
N SER A 74 -0.60 -11.93 -6.53
CA SER A 74 -0.56 -10.54 -6.07
C SER A 74 -1.71 -10.25 -5.14
N LYS A 75 -1.48 -9.31 -4.23
CA LYS A 75 -2.51 -8.78 -3.35
C LYS A 75 -2.50 -7.28 -3.46
N LYS A 76 -3.68 -6.69 -3.36
CA LYS A 76 -3.83 -5.23 -3.31
C LYS A 76 -4.26 -4.87 -1.91
N GLU A 77 -3.56 -3.94 -1.28
CA GLU A 77 -3.83 -3.61 0.11
C GLU A 77 -3.86 -2.12 0.32
N ILE A 78 -4.67 -1.69 1.26
CA ILE A 78 -4.69 -0.31 1.71
C ILE A 78 -4.32 -0.32 3.18
N TRP A 79 -3.27 0.41 3.53
CA TRP A 79 -2.81 0.54 4.90
C TRP A 79 -3.19 1.93 5.38
N VAL A 80 -4.07 2.01 6.37
CA VAL A 80 -4.55 3.29 6.87
C VAL A 80 -3.99 3.53 8.26
N PHE A 81 -3.27 4.64 8.40
CA PHE A 81 -2.72 5.05 9.69
C PHE A 81 -3.62 6.11 10.29
N LYS A 82 -4.35 5.74 11.31
CA LYS A 82 -5.25 6.67 11.98
C LYS A 82 -4.55 7.35 13.14
N ASN A 83 -4.95 8.58 13.42
CA ASN A 83 -4.44 9.29 14.57
C ASN A 83 -4.77 8.50 15.82
N TYR A 84 -3.86 8.50 16.78
CA TYR A 84 -4.04 7.84 18.06
C TYR A 84 -4.04 6.31 17.97
N HIS A 85 -3.72 5.76 16.82
CA HIS A 85 -3.58 4.32 16.67
C HIS A 85 -2.13 4.02 16.35
N LYS A 86 -1.55 3.09 17.08
CA LYS A 86 -0.16 2.74 16.86
C LYS A 86 0.03 1.91 15.61
N GLU A 87 -0.92 1.06 15.34
CA GLU A 87 -0.79 0.14 14.22
C GLU A 87 -1.76 0.51 13.11
N PRO A 88 -1.35 0.29 11.88
CA PRO A 88 -2.23 0.58 10.76
C PRO A 88 -3.36 -0.43 10.65
N ILE A 89 -4.43 0.00 10.03
CA ILE A 89 -5.52 -0.88 9.67
C ILE A 89 -5.26 -1.32 8.24
N ILE A 90 -5.17 -2.61 8.03
CA ILE A 90 -4.85 -3.17 6.73
C ILE A 90 -6.09 -3.76 6.12
N GLU A 91 -6.45 -3.26 4.94
CA GLU A 91 -7.59 -3.80 4.21
C GLU A 91 -7.08 -4.45 2.95
N ILE A 92 -7.36 -5.72 2.77
CA ILE A 92 -6.99 -6.44 1.54
C ILE A 92 -8.12 -6.30 0.56
N ILE A 93 -7.83 -5.74 -0.60
CA ILE A 93 -8.84 -5.51 -1.62
C ILE A 93 -8.84 -6.71 -2.53
N LYS A 94 -9.92 -7.47 -2.50
CA LYS A 94 -10.04 -8.62 -3.37
C LYS A 94 -10.62 -8.23 -4.70
N GLU A 95 -10.22 -8.95 -5.71
CA GLU A 95 -10.83 -8.74 -7.00
C GLU A 95 -12.26 -9.17 -6.94
N GLY A 96 -13.07 -8.51 -7.70
CA GLY A 96 -14.48 -8.78 -7.67
C GLY A 96 -14.83 -10.13 -8.22
N ASN A 97 -13.88 -10.89 -8.59
CA ASN A 97 -14.18 -12.11 -9.24
C ASN A 97 -13.53 -13.28 -8.56
N PRO A 98 -14.23 -14.26 -8.17
CA PRO A 98 -13.68 -15.45 -7.56
C PRO A 98 -12.79 -16.24 -8.47
#